data_ecb23d9874422f52d3196d16c4b601b4
#
_entry.id   ecb23d9874422f52d3196d16c4b601b4
#
_cell.length_a   1.000
_cell.length_b   1.000
_cell.length_c   1.000
_cell.angle_alpha   90.00
_cell.angle_beta   90.00
_cell.angle_gamma   90.00
#
_symmetry.space_group_name_H-M   'P 1'
#
loop_
_entity.id
_entity.type
_entity.pdbx_description
1 polymer ?
#
loop_
_entity_poly.entity_id
_entity_poly.type
_entity_poly.pdbx_seq_one_letter_code
_entity_poly.pdbx_strand_id
1 'polypeptide(L)'
;MPTTPERIRHVLARVQVLLLEKNAAYGDSALEPVRIFSKADPVEQLRVRIDDKLSRVVRGGSQADDVLIDLVGYLVLLLVAQERAEQAS
;
A
#
# COMPACT_ATOMS: atom_id res chain seq x y z
N MET A 1 -17.83 10.11 -22.99
CA MET A 1 -16.48 9.65 -22.57
C MET A 1 -16.14 10.21 -21.20
N PRO A 2 -15.63 9.39 -20.28
CA PRO A 2 -15.23 9.90 -18.97
C PRO A 2 -14.08 10.90 -19.11
N THR A 3 -14.13 11.95 -18.29
CA THR A 3 -13.05 12.94 -18.20
C THR A 3 -11.89 12.40 -17.37
N THR A 4 -10.74 13.06 -17.43
CA THR A 4 -9.61 12.69 -16.55
C THR A 4 -9.96 12.79 -15.07
N PRO A 5 -10.62 13.85 -14.58
CA PRO A 5 -11.05 13.87 -13.17
C PRO A 5 -11.96 12.70 -12.80
N GLU A 6 -12.89 12.31 -13.67
CA GLU A 6 -13.74 11.15 -13.42
C GLU A 6 -12.95 9.85 -13.33
N ARG A 7 -11.95 9.69 -14.19
CA ARG A 7 -11.07 8.52 -14.19
C ARG A 7 -10.23 8.46 -12.92
N ILE A 8 -9.71 9.58 -12.46
CA ILE A 8 -8.95 9.68 -11.21
C ILE A 8 -9.83 9.24 -10.03
N ARG A 9 -11.05 9.77 -9.94
CA ARG A 9 -11.99 9.38 -8.88
C ARG A 9 -12.29 7.90 -8.91
N HIS A 10 -12.48 7.33 -10.09
CA HIS A 10 -12.77 5.90 -10.27
C HIS A 10 -11.60 5.04 -9.77
N VAL A 11 -10.37 5.36 -10.15
CA VAL A 11 -9.19 4.61 -9.71
C VAL A 11 -9.00 4.72 -8.21
N LEU A 12 -9.14 5.92 -7.65
CA LEU A 12 -9.00 6.11 -6.20
C LEU A 12 -10.08 5.35 -5.43
N ALA A 13 -11.32 5.33 -5.93
CA ALA A 13 -12.40 4.56 -5.31
C ALA A 13 -12.10 3.05 -5.34
N ARG A 14 -11.54 2.55 -6.43
CA ARG A 14 -11.14 1.15 -6.56
C ARG A 14 -10.05 0.79 -5.54
N VAL A 15 -9.04 1.63 -5.38
CA VAL A 15 -7.98 1.44 -4.39
C VAL A 15 -8.56 1.47 -2.98
N GLN A 16 -9.43 2.42 -2.70
CA GLN A 16 -10.09 2.55 -1.40
C GLN A 16 -10.85 1.28 -1.03
N VAL A 17 -11.69 0.76 -1.93
CA VAL A 17 -12.47 -0.46 -1.69
C VAL A 17 -11.53 -1.64 -1.38
N LEU A 18 -10.48 -1.80 -2.20
CA LEU A 18 -9.52 -2.89 -2.03
C LEU A 18 -8.81 -2.83 -0.68
N LEU A 19 -8.34 -1.65 -0.28
CA LEU A 19 -7.64 -1.47 0.99
C LEU A 19 -8.56 -1.67 2.19
N LEU A 20 -9.79 -1.17 2.13
CA LEU A 20 -10.75 -1.35 3.21
C LEU A 20 -11.16 -2.81 3.37
N GLU A 21 -11.33 -3.53 2.26
CA GLU A 21 -11.61 -4.98 2.30
C GLU A 21 -10.45 -5.75 2.94
N LYS A 22 -9.22 -5.45 2.55
CA LYS A 22 -8.03 -6.10 3.13
C LYS A 22 -7.88 -5.77 4.61
N ASN A 23 -8.13 -4.53 5.00
CA ASN A 23 -8.08 -4.13 6.40
C ASN A 23 -9.14 -4.86 7.22
N ALA A 24 -10.35 -5.01 6.70
CA ALA A 24 -11.40 -5.77 7.37
C ALA A 24 -11.04 -7.24 7.53
N ALA A 25 -10.37 -7.84 6.53
CA ALA A 25 -10.01 -9.26 6.55
C ALA A 25 -8.79 -9.55 7.44
N TYR A 26 -7.78 -8.68 7.41
CA TYR A 26 -6.48 -8.93 8.04
C TYR A 26 -6.17 -8.00 9.20
N GLY A 27 -7.06 -7.06 9.50
CA GLY A 27 -6.85 -6.05 10.54
C GLY A 27 -5.70 -5.13 10.15
N ASP A 28 -5.02 -4.61 11.14
CA ASP A 28 -3.93 -3.64 10.94
C ASP A 28 -2.57 -4.32 10.75
N SER A 29 -2.53 -5.54 10.21
CA SER A 29 -1.29 -6.33 10.12
C SER A 29 -0.17 -5.64 9.34
N ALA A 30 -0.49 -4.79 8.37
CA ALA A 30 0.52 -4.03 7.63
C ALA A 30 1.11 -2.89 8.46
N LEU A 31 0.34 -2.32 9.40
CA LEU A 31 0.74 -1.22 10.27
C LEU A 31 1.27 -1.71 11.62
N GLU A 32 0.80 -2.87 12.05
CA GLU A 32 1.16 -3.49 13.34
C GLU A 32 1.53 -4.96 13.10
N PRO A 33 2.62 -5.22 12.37
CA PRO A 33 3.01 -6.60 12.05
C PRO A 33 3.51 -7.35 13.29
N VAL A 34 3.33 -8.66 13.25
CA VAL A 34 3.96 -9.54 14.25
C VAL A 34 5.48 -9.46 14.08
N ARG A 35 6.21 -9.21 15.15
CA ARG A 35 7.66 -8.99 15.14
C ARG A 35 8.38 -10.13 15.86
N ILE A 36 8.47 -11.27 15.19
CA ILE A 36 9.16 -12.44 15.74
C ILE A 36 10.66 -12.33 15.47
N PHE A 37 11.05 -12.04 14.24
CA PHE A 37 12.46 -11.98 13.83
C PHE A 37 12.92 -10.56 13.53
N SER A 38 12.09 -9.75 12.89
CA SER A 38 12.44 -8.39 12.50
C SER A 38 12.06 -7.39 13.58
N LYS A 39 12.96 -6.44 13.83
CA LYS A 39 12.70 -5.31 14.74
C LYS A 39 12.45 -4.01 13.99
N ALA A 40 12.33 -4.06 12.67
CA ALA A 40 12.07 -2.87 11.87
C ALA A 40 10.70 -2.28 12.23
N ASP A 41 10.62 -0.94 12.26
CA ASP A 41 9.36 -0.28 12.53
C ASP A 41 8.39 -0.43 11.33
N PRO A 42 7.10 -0.13 11.51
CA PRO A 42 6.11 -0.33 10.44
C PRO A 42 6.41 0.47 9.17
N VAL A 43 6.91 1.68 9.31
CA VAL A 43 7.27 2.53 8.15
C VAL A 43 8.38 1.86 7.33
N GLU A 44 9.43 1.39 7.99
CA GLU A 44 10.55 0.74 7.32
C GLU A 44 10.13 -0.57 6.65
N GLN A 45 9.27 -1.34 7.30
CA GLN A 45 8.76 -2.58 6.70
C GLN A 45 7.91 -2.30 5.45
N LEU A 46 7.11 -1.25 5.46
CA LEU A 46 6.36 -0.84 4.28
C LEU A 46 7.28 -0.40 3.15
N ARG A 47 8.35 0.33 3.47
CA ARG A 47 9.36 0.74 2.47
C ARG A 47 10.01 -0.47 1.80
N VAL A 48 10.32 -1.51 2.55
CA VAL A 48 10.89 -2.75 2.00
C VAL A 48 9.90 -3.40 1.02
N ARG A 49 8.63 -3.45 1.37
CA ARG A 49 7.61 -4.01 0.48
C ARG A 49 7.43 -3.18 -0.79
N ILE A 50 7.52 -1.86 -0.68
CA ILE A 50 7.47 -0.96 -1.83
C ILE A 50 8.66 -1.22 -2.76
N ASP A 51 9.88 -1.33 -2.21
CA ASP A 51 11.07 -1.66 -2.98
C ASP A 51 10.92 -2.99 -3.71
N ASP A 52 10.34 -3.99 -3.07
CA ASP A 52 10.09 -5.30 -3.69
C ASP A 52 9.15 -5.16 -4.89
N LYS A 53 8.07 -4.39 -4.75
CA LYS A 53 7.12 -4.15 -5.84
C LYS A 53 7.77 -3.38 -6.98
N LEU A 54 8.58 -2.36 -6.67
CA LEU A 54 9.33 -1.61 -7.68
C LEU A 54 10.29 -2.51 -8.44
N SER A 55 10.96 -3.45 -7.76
CA SER A 55 11.82 -4.42 -8.41
C SER A 55 11.05 -5.26 -9.44
N ARG A 56 9.85 -5.67 -9.11
CA ARG A 56 9.00 -6.44 -10.03
C ARG A 56 8.59 -5.62 -11.25
N VAL A 57 8.27 -4.35 -11.06
CA VAL A 57 7.96 -3.44 -12.18
C VAL A 57 9.15 -3.31 -13.11
N VAL A 58 10.34 -3.06 -12.56
CA VAL A 58 11.57 -2.89 -13.34
C VAL A 58 11.91 -4.15 -14.14
N ARG A 59 11.69 -5.33 -13.56
CA ARG A 59 11.99 -6.60 -14.22
C ARG A 59 10.94 -7.03 -15.24
N GLY A 60 9.88 -6.24 -15.42
CA GLY A 60 8.86 -6.52 -16.43
C GLY A 60 8.00 -7.72 -16.11
N GLY A 61 7.58 -7.85 -14.87
CA GLY A 61 6.68 -8.93 -14.45
C GLY A 61 5.40 -8.97 -15.29
N SER A 62 4.87 -10.18 -15.51
CA SER A 62 3.76 -10.43 -16.43
C SER A 62 2.41 -9.89 -15.95
N GLN A 63 2.30 -9.38 -14.73
CA GLN A 63 1.06 -8.85 -14.15
C GLN A 63 1.27 -7.43 -13.64
N ALA A 64 1.70 -6.56 -14.55
CA ALA A 64 2.05 -5.19 -14.23
C ALA A 64 0.90 -4.42 -13.57
N ASP A 65 -0.35 -4.67 -13.97
CA ASP A 65 -1.52 -3.98 -13.41
C ASP A 65 -1.71 -4.30 -11.94
N ASP A 66 -1.59 -5.58 -11.57
CA ASP A 66 -1.71 -6.00 -10.17
C ASP A 66 -0.59 -5.42 -9.32
N VAL A 67 0.63 -5.38 -9.87
CA VAL A 67 1.79 -4.81 -9.18
C VAL A 67 1.59 -3.32 -8.95
N LEU A 68 1.06 -2.59 -9.94
CA LEU A 68 0.80 -1.15 -9.79
C LEU A 68 -0.26 -0.85 -8.73
N ILE A 69 -1.34 -1.61 -8.73
CA ILE A 69 -2.40 -1.45 -7.71
C ILE A 69 -1.85 -1.76 -6.31
N ASP A 70 -1.07 -2.83 -6.18
CA ASP A 70 -0.43 -3.17 -4.90
C ASP A 70 0.52 -2.06 -4.46
N LEU A 71 1.30 -1.51 -5.38
CA LEU A 71 2.22 -0.42 -5.09
C LEU A 71 1.49 0.82 -4.59
N VAL A 72 0.39 1.21 -5.26
CA VAL A 72 -0.43 2.33 -4.81
C VAL A 72 -0.98 2.05 -3.41
N GLY A 73 -1.46 0.84 -3.16
CA GLY A 73 -1.96 0.45 -1.85
C GLY A 73 -0.91 0.58 -0.75
N TYR A 74 0.31 0.10 -1.00
CA TYR A 74 1.40 0.24 -0.02
C TYR A 74 1.80 1.70 0.20
N LEU A 75 1.76 2.54 -0.83
CA LEU A 75 2.03 3.96 -0.68
C LEU A 75 0.98 4.65 0.19
N VAL A 76 -0.29 4.30 0.02
CA VAL A 76 -1.36 4.80 0.88
C VAL A 76 -1.13 4.37 2.33
N LEU A 77 -0.79 3.09 2.55
CA LEU A 77 -0.50 2.57 3.88
C LEU A 77 0.71 3.26 4.51
N LEU A 78 1.73 3.57 3.71
CA LEU A 78 2.90 4.31 4.19
C LEU A 78 2.49 5.71 4.69
N LEU A 79 1.63 6.40 3.95
CA LEU A 79 1.10 7.70 4.38
C LEU A 79 0.31 7.58 5.68
N VAL A 80 -0.51 6.54 5.82
CA VAL A 80 -1.26 6.28 7.06
C VAL A 80 -0.31 6.03 8.22
N ALA A 81 0.74 5.22 8.00
CA ALA A 81 1.73 4.94 9.04
C ALA A 81 2.48 6.21 9.48
N GLN A 82 2.80 7.09 8.54
CA GLN A 82 3.44 8.37 8.84
C GLN A 82 2.53 9.28 9.66
N GLU A 83 1.25 9.36 9.32
CA GLU A 83 0.28 10.12 10.11
C GLU A 83 0.15 9.59 11.52
N ARG A 84 0.10 8.26 11.69
CA ARG A 84 0.04 7.65 13.02
C ARG A 84 1.29 7.97 13.84
N ALA A 85 2.47 7.95 13.23
CA ALA A 85 3.72 8.29 13.90
C ALA A 85 3.72 9.76 14.35
N GLU A 86 3.23 10.67 13.52
CA GLU A 86 3.11 12.09 13.86
C GLU A 86 2.16 12.31 15.04
N GLN A 87 1.03 11.61 15.05
CA GLN A 87 0.04 11.71 16.11
C GLN A 87 0.52 11.11 17.44
N ALA A 88 1.42 10.14 17.38
CA ALA A 88 1.96 9.47 18.56
C ALA A 88 3.10 10.24 19.23
N SER A 89 3.67 11.22 18.52
CA SER A 89 4.83 11.98 19.07
C SER A 89 4.45 13.22 19.88
#